data_84be9a0a6713704ca03ec750d2fc642b
#
_entry.id   84be9a0a6713704ca03ec750d2fc642b
#
_cell.length_a   1.000
_cell.length_b   1.000
_cell.length_c   1.000
_cell.angle_alpha   90.00
_cell.angle_beta   90.00
_cell.angle_gamma   90.00
#
_symmetry.space_group_name_H-M   'P 1'
#
loop_
_entity.id
_entity.type
_entity.pdbx_description
1 polymer ?
#
loop_
_entity_poly.entity_id
_entity_poly.type
_entity_poly.pdbx_seq_one_letter_code
_entity_poly.pdbx_strand_id
1 'polypeptide(L)'
;MMGIALLALLAGLVLLVWSADRFVEGAASTARYFGMPPLLIGMVIVGFGTSAPEMVVSALAAVEGSPGIALGNAYGSNIANIGLILGVTALISPILVHSTVLRKELPILTLLTVLSVVLIVDLNLSRFDAVILLLVFGGLMTWTIYQGLKGKDDSMANEMETETAEKAKSLKQAVFWLISGLLLLVASSRILVWGAVEIAQIFGISDMIIGLTIIAVGTSLPELASSVIAARKGEHDIALGNVLGSNLFNTLAVVGIAGSIHPFSVEPETLSRDMAVMGALTLSLFLIGYGFRGRQGRINRFEGAALLLVYVVYNAWLISTVLTA
;
A
#
# COMPACT_ATOMS: atom_id res chain seq x y z
N MET A 1 28.69 -9.10 14.76
CA MET A 1 27.39 -8.41 14.64
C MET A 1 27.34 -7.56 13.36
N MET A 2 28.17 -6.50 13.21
CA MET A 2 28.17 -5.62 12.01
C MET A 2 28.20 -6.36 10.66
N GLY A 3 29.08 -7.36 10.48
CA GLY A 3 29.20 -8.10 9.24
C GLY A 3 27.94 -8.91 8.88
N ILE A 4 27.28 -9.51 9.88
CA ILE A 4 26.04 -10.26 9.68
C ILE A 4 24.89 -9.30 9.35
N ALA A 5 24.80 -8.17 10.02
CA ALA A 5 23.80 -7.14 9.75
C ALA A 5 23.95 -6.55 8.34
N LEU A 6 25.18 -6.29 7.89
CA LEU A 6 25.46 -5.82 6.54
C LEU A 6 25.11 -6.88 5.49
N LEU A 7 25.44 -8.16 5.74
CA LEU A 7 25.03 -9.26 4.87
C LEU A 7 23.51 -9.40 4.80
N ALA A 8 22.82 -9.29 5.92
CA ALA A 8 21.35 -9.34 5.97
C ALA A 8 20.72 -8.17 5.18
N LEU A 9 21.27 -6.97 5.33
CA LEU A 9 20.81 -5.79 4.58
C LEU A 9 21.00 -5.99 3.07
N LEU A 10 22.18 -6.38 2.62
CA LEU A 10 22.46 -6.57 1.20
C LEU A 10 21.70 -7.76 0.62
N ALA A 11 21.70 -8.92 1.31
CA ALA A 11 20.97 -10.10 0.87
C ALA A 11 19.45 -9.85 0.88
N GLY A 12 18.95 -9.18 1.93
CA GLY A 12 17.55 -8.77 2.04
C GLY A 12 17.13 -7.88 0.87
N LEU A 13 17.95 -6.90 0.49
CA LEU A 13 17.67 -6.01 -0.64
C LEU A 13 17.63 -6.78 -1.98
N VAL A 14 18.60 -7.64 -2.24
CA VAL A 14 18.65 -8.45 -3.48
C VAL A 14 17.42 -9.38 -3.54
N LEU A 15 17.11 -10.07 -2.44
CA LEU A 15 15.96 -10.96 -2.36
C LEU A 15 14.65 -10.20 -2.48
N LEU A 16 14.55 -9.00 -1.90
CA LEU A 16 13.36 -8.14 -1.97
C LEU A 16 13.04 -7.80 -3.43
N VAL A 17 14.02 -7.30 -4.17
CA VAL A 17 13.85 -6.94 -5.60
C VAL A 17 13.51 -8.16 -6.44
N TRP A 18 14.21 -9.27 -6.23
CA TRP A 18 13.96 -10.51 -6.96
C TRP A 18 12.58 -11.11 -6.67
N SER A 19 12.17 -11.16 -5.39
CA SER A 19 10.86 -11.69 -5.00
C SER A 19 9.72 -10.79 -5.48
N ALA A 20 9.90 -9.46 -5.46
CA ALA A 20 8.95 -8.51 -6.03
C ALA A 20 8.76 -8.74 -7.55
N ASP A 21 9.84 -9.00 -8.28
CA ASP A 21 9.79 -9.32 -9.72
C ASP A 21 8.94 -10.57 -9.98
N ARG A 22 9.13 -11.64 -9.20
CA ARG A 22 8.37 -12.90 -9.31
C ARG A 22 6.92 -12.75 -8.88
N PHE A 23 6.68 -12.00 -7.81
CA PHE A 23 5.35 -11.72 -7.30
C PHE A 23 4.50 -10.95 -8.32
N VAL A 24 5.02 -9.84 -8.85
CA VAL A 24 4.33 -9.03 -9.87
C VAL A 24 4.07 -9.83 -11.14
N GLU A 25 5.05 -10.64 -11.59
CA GLU A 25 4.88 -11.52 -12.75
C GLU A 25 3.79 -12.58 -12.53
N GLY A 26 3.73 -13.16 -11.32
CA GLY A 26 2.68 -14.09 -10.90
C GLY A 26 1.31 -13.41 -10.88
N ALA A 27 1.23 -12.19 -10.34
CA ALA A 27 -0.01 -11.41 -10.28
C ALA A 27 -0.52 -11.05 -11.68
N ALA A 28 0.34 -10.50 -12.55
CA ALA A 28 -0.02 -10.12 -13.91
C ALA A 28 -0.45 -11.35 -14.75
N SER A 29 0.26 -12.49 -14.59
CA SER A 29 -0.10 -13.73 -15.31
C SER A 29 -1.44 -14.30 -14.81
N THR A 30 -1.71 -14.20 -13.50
CA THR A 30 -2.99 -14.62 -12.91
C THR A 30 -4.14 -13.74 -13.41
N ALA A 31 -3.94 -12.42 -13.47
CA ALA A 31 -4.89 -11.47 -14.03
C ALA A 31 -5.28 -11.85 -15.47
N ARG A 32 -4.28 -12.06 -16.31
CA ARG A 32 -4.47 -12.46 -17.72
C ARG A 32 -5.22 -13.80 -17.84
N TYR A 33 -4.84 -14.80 -17.04
CA TYR A 33 -5.49 -16.12 -17.10
C TYR A 33 -6.99 -16.07 -16.76
N PHE A 34 -7.36 -15.28 -15.75
CA PHE A 34 -8.76 -15.14 -15.35
C PHE A 34 -9.52 -14.05 -16.14
N GLY A 35 -8.87 -13.34 -17.07
CA GLY A 35 -9.46 -12.20 -17.78
C GLY A 35 -9.88 -11.08 -16.83
N MET A 36 -9.18 -10.93 -15.72
CA MET A 36 -9.45 -9.88 -14.71
C MET A 36 -8.67 -8.62 -15.03
N PRO A 37 -9.27 -7.43 -14.86
CA PRO A 37 -8.53 -6.19 -15.04
C PRO A 37 -7.28 -6.15 -14.14
N PRO A 38 -6.09 -5.75 -14.66
CA PRO A 38 -4.86 -5.66 -13.87
C PRO A 38 -4.98 -4.78 -12.62
N LEU A 39 -5.74 -3.69 -12.70
CA LEU A 39 -6.05 -2.81 -11.56
C LEU A 39 -6.71 -3.59 -10.41
N LEU A 40 -7.68 -4.45 -10.73
CA LEU A 40 -8.37 -5.27 -9.72
C LEU A 40 -7.43 -6.27 -9.04
N ILE A 41 -6.54 -6.91 -9.80
CA ILE A 41 -5.52 -7.79 -9.24
C ILE A 41 -4.57 -7.00 -8.34
N GLY A 42 -4.16 -5.82 -8.78
CA GLY A 42 -3.36 -4.90 -7.97
C GLY A 42 -4.06 -4.55 -6.65
N MET A 43 -5.33 -4.16 -6.71
CA MET A 43 -6.09 -3.77 -5.52
C MET A 43 -6.39 -4.94 -4.58
N VAL A 44 -6.90 -6.06 -5.10
CA VAL A 44 -7.43 -7.14 -4.24
C VAL A 44 -6.34 -8.13 -3.84
N ILE A 45 -5.50 -8.57 -4.77
CA ILE A 45 -4.53 -9.64 -4.50
C ILE A 45 -3.19 -9.06 -4.05
N VAL A 46 -2.65 -8.11 -4.81
CA VAL A 46 -1.35 -7.52 -4.48
C VAL A 46 -1.47 -6.67 -3.21
N GLY A 47 -2.44 -5.76 -3.15
CA GLY A 47 -2.68 -4.90 -1.99
C GLY A 47 -3.01 -5.71 -0.72
N PHE A 48 -3.86 -6.75 -0.80
CA PHE A 48 -4.10 -7.64 0.35
C PHE A 48 -2.81 -8.32 0.82
N GLY A 49 -2.06 -8.89 -0.14
CA GLY A 49 -0.87 -9.66 0.19
C GLY A 49 0.21 -8.82 0.86
N THR A 50 0.45 -7.62 0.34
CA THR A 50 1.47 -6.71 0.88
C THR A 50 1.02 -6.06 2.19
N SER A 51 -0.28 -5.77 2.37
CA SER A 51 -0.82 -5.21 3.63
C SER A 51 -1.17 -6.25 4.70
N ALA A 52 -0.97 -7.55 4.43
CA ALA A 52 -1.18 -8.60 5.44
C ALA A 52 -0.28 -8.42 6.69
N PRO A 53 1.00 -8.05 6.58
CA PRO A 53 1.83 -7.72 7.73
C PRO A 53 1.26 -6.61 8.60
N GLU A 54 0.74 -5.55 7.99
CA GLU A 54 0.11 -4.42 8.70
C GLU A 54 -1.13 -4.86 9.48
N MET A 55 -1.97 -5.72 8.89
CA MET A 55 -3.13 -6.28 9.59
C MET A 55 -2.72 -7.11 10.81
N VAL A 56 -1.68 -7.94 10.68
CA VAL A 56 -1.18 -8.78 11.78
C VAL A 56 -0.57 -7.92 12.89
N VAL A 57 0.30 -6.97 12.54
CA VAL A 57 0.95 -6.07 13.51
C VAL A 57 -0.10 -5.26 14.27
N SER A 58 -1.09 -4.71 13.58
CA SER A 58 -2.16 -3.92 14.19
C SER A 58 -3.10 -4.74 15.06
N ALA A 59 -3.43 -5.98 14.65
CA ALA A 59 -4.21 -6.89 15.47
C ALA A 59 -3.46 -7.26 16.77
N LEU A 60 -2.17 -7.58 16.68
CA LEU A 60 -1.34 -7.88 17.85
C LEU A 60 -1.24 -6.67 18.78
N ALA A 61 -0.96 -5.48 18.26
CA ALA A 61 -0.91 -4.24 19.05
C ALA A 61 -2.23 -3.98 19.79
N ALA A 62 -3.37 -4.23 19.13
CA ALA A 62 -4.69 -4.09 19.76
C ALA A 62 -4.91 -5.14 20.87
N VAL A 63 -4.48 -6.38 20.67
CA VAL A 63 -4.55 -7.45 21.71
C VAL A 63 -3.66 -7.10 22.90
N GLU A 64 -2.49 -6.51 22.68
CA GLU A 64 -1.55 -6.07 23.72
C GLU A 64 -1.98 -4.78 24.44
N GLY A 65 -3.14 -4.21 24.09
CA GLY A 65 -3.67 -3.00 24.71
C GLY A 65 -3.01 -1.70 24.23
N SER A 66 -2.39 -1.73 23.06
CA SER A 66 -1.76 -0.57 22.41
C SER A 66 -2.41 -0.24 21.05
N PRO A 67 -3.74 -0.03 21.00
CA PRO A 67 -4.46 0.14 19.73
C PRO A 67 -4.10 1.45 19.00
N GLY A 68 -3.54 2.45 19.68
CA GLY A 68 -3.00 3.65 19.04
C GLY A 68 -1.89 3.34 18.04
N ILE A 69 -1.08 2.29 18.29
CA ILE A 69 -0.06 1.81 17.35
C ILE A 69 -0.73 1.30 16.06
N ALA A 70 -1.87 0.60 16.17
CA ALA A 70 -2.59 0.11 15.01
C ALA A 70 -3.14 1.25 14.14
N LEU A 71 -3.65 2.32 14.75
CA LEU A 71 -4.14 3.50 14.04
C LEU A 71 -3.01 4.26 13.34
N GLY A 72 -1.92 4.50 14.05
CA GLY A 72 -0.72 5.11 13.51
C GLY A 72 -0.12 4.30 12.35
N ASN A 73 -0.08 2.98 12.48
CA ASN A 73 0.34 2.07 11.40
C ASN A 73 -0.59 2.20 10.18
N ALA A 74 -1.92 2.16 10.35
CA ALA A 74 -2.86 2.21 9.24
C ALA A 74 -2.80 3.56 8.48
N TYR A 75 -2.91 4.68 9.17
CA TYR A 75 -2.92 5.99 8.52
C TYR A 75 -1.53 6.44 8.08
N GLY A 76 -0.50 6.11 8.86
CA GLY A 76 0.90 6.32 8.47
C GLY A 76 1.26 5.57 7.18
N SER A 77 0.84 4.30 7.06
CA SER A 77 1.01 3.53 5.82
C SER A 77 0.23 4.12 4.65
N ASN A 78 -0.96 4.67 4.86
CA ASN A 78 -1.70 5.36 3.79
C ASN A 78 -0.96 6.62 3.29
N ILE A 79 -0.38 7.40 4.19
CA ILE A 79 0.46 8.55 3.84
C ILE A 79 1.72 8.09 3.12
N ALA A 80 2.37 7.02 3.60
CA ALA A 80 3.53 6.43 2.96
C ALA A 80 3.21 5.88 1.56
N ASN A 81 2.09 5.21 1.39
CA ASN A 81 1.67 4.63 0.11
C ASN A 81 1.52 5.71 -0.97
N ILE A 82 0.91 6.85 -0.66
CA ILE A 82 0.75 7.94 -1.63
C ILE A 82 2.04 8.78 -1.71
N GLY A 83 2.58 9.21 -0.59
CA GLY A 83 3.73 10.12 -0.56
C GLY A 83 5.05 9.45 -0.95
N LEU A 84 5.39 8.33 -0.29
CA LEU A 84 6.65 7.63 -0.52
C LEU A 84 6.56 6.68 -1.72
N ILE A 85 5.60 5.76 -1.72
CA ILE A 85 5.57 4.65 -2.70
C ILE A 85 5.25 5.16 -4.09
N LEU A 86 4.14 5.90 -4.29
CA LEU A 86 3.87 6.51 -5.59
C LEU A 86 4.95 7.54 -5.96
N GLY A 87 5.45 8.31 -5.00
CA GLY A 87 6.52 9.28 -5.21
C GLY A 87 7.78 8.63 -5.79
N VAL A 88 8.33 7.63 -5.11
CA VAL A 88 9.53 6.90 -5.54
C VAL A 88 9.27 6.13 -6.85
N THR A 89 8.12 5.47 -6.95
CA THR A 89 7.75 4.70 -8.16
C THR A 89 7.70 5.62 -9.37
N ALA A 90 7.04 6.78 -9.28
CA ALA A 90 6.93 7.74 -10.38
C ALA A 90 8.27 8.40 -10.74
N LEU A 91 9.18 8.59 -9.78
CA LEU A 91 10.55 9.06 -10.03
C LEU A 91 11.34 8.05 -10.88
N ILE A 92 11.21 6.77 -10.58
CA ILE A 92 11.89 5.68 -11.31
C ILE A 92 11.21 5.44 -12.66
N SER A 93 9.89 5.26 -12.66
CA SER A 93 9.07 4.99 -13.84
C SER A 93 7.75 5.76 -13.74
N PRO A 94 7.51 6.79 -14.58
CA PRO A 94 6.24 7.51 -14.60
C PRO A 94 5.06 6.55 -14.75
N ILE A 95 4.00 6.76 -13.96
CA ILE A 95 2.87 5.85 -13.86
C ILE A 95 1.72 6.37 -14.72
N LEU A 96 1.24 5.58 -15.66
CA LEU A 96 0.03 5.91 -16.43
C LEU A 96 -1.20 5.75 -15.54
N VAL A 97 -2.13 6.71 -15.64
CA VAL A 97 -3.37 6.71 -14.87
C VAL A 97 -4.55 6.65 -15.84
N HIS A 98 -5.31 5.57 -15.78
CA HIS A 98 -6.50 5.42 -16.59
C HIS A 98 -7.68 6.23 -16.01
N SER A 99 -8.57 6.69 -16.87
CA SER A 99 -9.73 7.51 -16.47
C SER A 99 -10.68 6.76 -15.50
N THR A 100 -10.70 5.44 -15.53
CA THR A 100 -11.44 4.60 -14.59
C THR A 100 -10.98 4.80 -13.14
N VAL A 101 -9.67 4.95 -12.92
CA VAL A 101 -9.10 5.22 -11.58
C VAL A 101 -9.64 6.55 -11.04
N LEU A 102 -9.60 7.62 -11.86
CA LEU A 102 -10.07 8.95 -11.47
C LEU A 102 -11.58 9.01 -11.23
N ARG A 103 -12.37 8.24 -12.00
CA ARG A 103 -13.83 8.31 -11.97
C ARG A 103 -14.48 7.34 -11.00
N LYS A 104 -13.78 6.28 -10.60
CA LYS A 104 -14.34 5.22 -9.76
C LYS A 104 -13.50 5.00 -8.50
N GLU A 105 -12.23 4.65 -8.64
CA GLU A 105 -11.43 4.19 -7.51
C GLU A 105 -11.04 5.34 -6.57
N LEU A 106 -10.61 6.49 -7.08
CA LEU A 106 -10.28 7.65 -6.24
C LEU A 106 -11.50 8.25 -5.51
N PRO A 107 -12.69 8.39 -6.12
CA PRO A 107 -13.89 8.76 -5.37
C PRO A 107 -14.23 7.79 -4.25
N ILE A 108 -14.10 6.47 -4.47
CA ILE A 108 -14.31 5.47 -3.43
C ILE A 108 -13.29 5.69 -2.30
N LEU A 109 -11.99 5.77 -2.61
CA LEU A 109 -10.96 5.99 -1.60
C LEU A 109 -11.18 7.30 -0.82
N THR A 110 -11.61 8.38 -1.51
CA THR A 110 -11.95 9.65 -0.87
C THR A 110 -13.13 9.50 0.08
N LEU A 111 -14.19 8.80 -0.33
CA LEU A 111 -15.35 8.53 0.53
C LEU A 111 -14.96 7.70 1.75
N LEU A 112 -14.06 6.73 1.60
CA LEU A 112 -13.56 5.93 2.73
C LEU A 112 -12.69 6.77 3.68
N THR A 113 -11.89 7.69 3.15
CA THR A 113 -11.13 8.65 3.95
C THR A 113 -12.09 9.55 4.75
N VAL A 114 -13.14 10.07 4.12
CA VAL A 114 -14.18 10.87 4.79
C VAL A 114 -14.92 10.04 5.83
N LEU A 115 -15.33 8.82 5.50
CA LEU A 115 -15.97 7.91 6.46
C LEU A 115 -15.08 7.71 7.69
N SER A 116 -13.78 7.46 7.50
CA SER A 116 -12.83 7.26 8.59
C SER A 116 -12.75 8.52 9.49
N VAL A 117 -12.69 9.72 8.89
CA VAL A 117 -12.71 10.98 9.64
C VAL A 117 -14.01 11.12 10.45
N VAL A 118 -15.16 10.84 9.83
CA VAL A 118 -16.48 10.95 10.51
C VAL A 118 -16.57 10.01 11.71
N LEU A 119 -16.05 8.78 11.58
CA LEU A 119 -16.10 7.78 12.66
C LEU A 119 -15.17 8.08 13.84
N ILE A 120 -14.12 8.91 13.64
CA ILE A 120 -13.20 9.28 14.71
C ILE A 120 -13.28 10.75 15.11
N VAL A 121 -14.26 11.51 14.62
CA VAL A 121 -14.39 12.96 14.87
C VAL A 121 -14.64 13.28 16.35
N ASP A 122 -15.23 12.36 17.07
CA ASP A 122 -15.46 12.44 18.53
C ASP A 122 -14.22 11.98 19.34
N LEU A 123 -13.09 11.76 18.67
CA LEU A 123 -11.83 11.27 19.25
C LEU A 123 -11.96 9.90 19.92
N ASN A 124 -12.88 9.09 19.44
CA ASN A 124 -13.06 7.73 19.93
C ASN A 124 -13.36 6.77 18.78
N LEU A 125 -12.72 5.60 18.77
CA LEU A 125 -13.06 4.50 17.87
C LEU A 125 -13.79 3.43 18.67
N SER A 126 -15.12 3.43 18.59
CA SER A 126 -15.94 2.42 19.25
C SER A 126 -15.94 1.08 18.49
N ARG A 127 -16.41 0.02 19.15
CA ARG A 127 -16.64 -1.28 18.43
C ARG A 127 -17.67 -1.16 17.32
N PHE A 128 -18.66 -0.27 17.48
CA PHE A 128 -19.67 -0.05 16.47
C PHE A 128 -19.05 0.55 15.20
N ASP A 129 -18.17 1.56 15.34
CA ASP A 129 -17.44 2.17 14.24
C ASP A 129 -16.53 1.15 13.53
N ALA A 130 -15.83 0.34 14.33
CA ALA A 130 -14.98 -0.72 13.79
C ALA A 130 -15.78 -1.76 12.99
N VAL A 131 -16.98 -2.15 13.47
CA VAL A 131 -17.86 -3.07 12.74
C VAL A 131 -18.38 -2.41 11.45
N ILE A 132 -18.69 -1.12 11.45
CA ILE A 132 -19.05 -0.37 10.23
C ILE A 132 -17.91 -0.48 9.21
N LEU A 133 -16.66 -0.20 9.61
CA LEU A 133 -15.49 -0.30 8.72
C LEU A 133 -15.37 -1.71 8.13
N LEU A 134 -15.51 -2.75 8.93
CA LEU A 134 -15.43 -4.15 8.45
C LEU A 134 -16.60 -4.54 7.54
N LEU A 135 -17.82 -4.06 7.80
CA LEU A 135 -18.96 -4.28 6.92
C LEU A 135 -18.79 -3.57 5.57
N VAL A 136 -18.32 -2.33 5.59
CA VAL A 136 -17.98 -1.58 4.36
C VAL A 136 -16.86 -2.29 3.59
N PHE A 137 -15.85 -2.78 4.29
CA PHE A 137 -14.77 -3.58 3.71
C PHE A 137 -15.30 -4.83 3.00
N GLY A 138 -16.09 -5.66 3.70
CA GLY A 138 -16.67 -6.88 3.15
C GLY A 138 -17.58 -6.60 1.95
N GLY A 139 -18.43 -5.58 2.05
CA GLY A 139 -19.32 -5.16 0.97
C GLY A 139 -18.55 -4.69 -0.27
N LEU A 140 -17.53 -3.83 -0.05
CA LEU A 140 -16.71 -3.30 -1.13
C LEU A 140 -15.88 -4.40 -1.82
N MET A 141 -15.26 -5.31 -1.05
CA MET A 141 -14.50 -6.43 -1.60
C MET A 141 -15.40 -7.36 -2.41
N THR A 142 -16.56 -7.72 -1.87
CA THR A 142 -17.54 -8.55 -2.58
C THR A 142 -17.97 -7.89 -3.88
N TRP A 143 -18.32 -6.60 -3.84
CA TRP A 143 -18.73 -5.85 -5.03
C TRP A 143 -17.60 -5.74 -6.06
N THR A 144 -16.37 -5.45 -5.64
CA THR A 144 -15.20 -5.32 -6.52
C THR A 144 -14.88 -6.64 -7.21
N ILE A 145 -14.88 -7.76 -6.44
CA ILE A 145 -14.66 -9.11 -7.02
C ILE A 145 -15.78 -9.48 -7.99
N TYR A 146 -17.03 -9.23 -7.61
CA TYR A 146 -18.18 -9.52 -8.48
C TYR A 146 -18.12 -8.75 -9.81
N GLN A 147 -17.76 -7.47 -9.77
CA GLN A 147 -17.59 -6.69 -11.00
C GLN A 147 -16.43 -7.19 -11.87
N GLY A 148 -15.30 -7.55 -11.25
CA GLY A 148 -14.17 -8.11 -11.98
C GLY A 148 -14.48 -9.44 -12.68
N LEU A 149 -15.33 -10.26 -12.06
CA LEU A 149 -15.76 -11.52 -12.67
C LEU A 149 -16.81 -11.33 -13.78
N LYS A 150 -17.62 -10.26 -13.72
CA LYS A 150 -18.61 -9.93 -14.76
C LYS A 150 -18.01 -9.30 -16.01
N GLY A 151 -16.89 -8.59 -15.90
CA GLY A 151 -16.23 -7.91 -17.04
C GLY A 151 -15.69 -8.83 -18.12
N LYS A 152 -15.86 -10.16 -17.98
CA LYS A 152 -15.51 -11.17 -19.00
C LYS A 152 -16.36 -11.12 -20.28
N ASP A 153 -17.53 -10.47 -20.26
CA ASP A 153 -18.45 -10.48 -21.38
C ASP A 153 -18.25 -9.31 -22.38
N ASP A 154 -17.34 -8.37 -22.11
CA ASP A 154 -17.06 -7.26 -23.03
C ASP A 154 -15.90 -7.60 -23.99
N SER A 155 -16.15 -7.40 -25.27
CA SER A 155 -15.39 -7.78 -26.47
C SER A 155 -13.88 -7.39 -26.51
N MET A 156 -13.38 -6.66 -25.53
CA MET A 156 -11.95 -6.31 -25.41
C MET A 156 -11.07 -7.51 -25.00
N ALA A 157 -11.64 -8.54 -24.38
CA ALA A 157 -10.92 -9.75 -24.00
C ALA A 157 -10.49 -10.56 -25.23
N ASN A 158 -11.27 -10.54 -26.30
CA ASN A 158 -11.03 -11.34 -27.52
C ASN A 158 -9.91 -10.77 -28.43
N GLU A 159 -9.64 -9.46 -28.37
CA GLU A 159 -8.56 -8.85 -29.17
C GLU A 159 -7.18 -9.02 -28.52
N MET A 160 -7.11 -9.12 -27.18
CA MET A 160 -5.87 -9.40 -26.45
C MET A 160 -5.43 -10.88 -26.50
N GLU A 161 -6.36 -11.81 -26.72
CA GLU A 161 -6.05 -13.25 -26.78
C GLU A 161 -5.22 -13.64 -27.99
N THR A 162 -5.26 -12.89 -29.09
CA THR A 162 -4.59 -13.25 -30.33
C THR A 162 -3.12 -12.85 -30.42
N GLU A 163 -2.69 -11.81 -29.71
CA GLU A 163 -1.29 -11.34 -29.77
C GLU A 163 -0.36 -11.87 -28.66
N THR A 164 -0.92 -12.46 -27.59
CA THR A 164 -0.14 -12.84 -26.38
C THR A 164 -0.13 -14.34 -26.07
N ALA A 165 -0.69 -15.18 -26.91
CA ALA A 165 -0.79 -16.63 -26.68
C ALA A 165 0.59 -17.36 -26.61
N GLU A 166 1.66 -16.77 -27.15
CA GLU A 166 2.95 -17.43 -27.25
C GLU A 166 3.82 -17.44 -25.96
N LYS A 167 3.43 -16.71 -24.89
CA LYS A 167 4.21 -16.64 -23.62
C LYS A 167 3.38 -16.80 -22.35
N ALA A 168 2.16 -17.34 -22.41
CA ALA A 168 1.34 -17.51 -21.22
C ALA A 168 1.93 -18.61 -20.32
N LYS A 169 2.40 -18.24 -19.13
CA LYS A 169 2.74 -19.21 -18.07
C LYS A 169 1.48 -20.01 -17.72
N SER A 170 1.65 -21.30 -17.39
CA SER A 170 0.52 -22.10 -16.90
C SER A 170 -0.04 -21.47 -15.61
N LEU A 171 -1.34 -21.59 -15.37
CA LEU A 171 -1.99 -21.11 -14.13
C LEU A 171 -1.24 -21.58 -12.88
N LYS A 172 -0.77 -22.84 -12.86
CA LYS A 172 0.01 -23.39 -11.75
C LYS A 172 1.28 -22.60 -11.49
N GLN A 173 1.99 -22.21 -12.54
CA GLN A 173 3.22 -21.39 -12.41
C GLN A 173 2.90 -19.96 -11.98
N ALA A 174 1.82 -19.38 -12.52
CA ALA A 174 1.37 -18.03 -12.13
C ALA A 174 1.01 -17.97 -10.64
N VAL A 175 0.19 -18.90 -10.17
CA VAL A 175 -0.21 -18.99 -8.75
C VAL A 175 0.99 -19.36 -7.86
N PHE A 176 1.88 -20.25 -8.31
CA PHE A 176 3.09 -20.57 -7.56
C PHE A 176 3.96 -19.32 -7.33
N TRP A 177 4.22 -18.52 -8.38
CA TRP A 177 5.02 -17.31 -8.24
C TRP A 177 4.27 -16.19 -7.50
N LEU A 178 2.95 -16.12 -7.60
CA LEU A 178 2.14 -15.21 -6.81
C LEU A 178 2.30 -15.50 -5.30
N ILE A 179 2.14 -16.74 -4.88
CA ILE A 179 2.20 -17.11 -3.46
C ILE A 179 3.65 -17.11 -2.95
N SER A 180 4.56 -17.82 -3.64
CA SER A 180 5.95 -17.91 -3.20
C SER A 180 6.67 -16.58 -3.29
N GLY A 181 6.40 -15.79 -4.33
CA GLY A 181 6.90 -14.43 -4.49
C GLY A 181 6.47 -13.52 -3.33
N LEU A 182 5.20 -13.57 -2.94
CA LEU A 182 4.68 -12.81 -1.78
C LEU A 182 5.36 -13.23 -0.48
N LEU A 183 5.41 -14.52 -0.19
CA LEU A 183 6.04 -15.02 1.04
C LEU A 183 7.52 -14.62 1.14
N LEU A 184 8.25 -14.75 0.03
CA LEU A 184 9.66 -14.34 -0.06
C LEU A 184 9.81 -12.82 0.04
N LEU A 185 8.89 -12.04 -0.55
CA LEU A 185 8.87 -10.58 -0.47
C LEU A 185 8.74 -10.10 0.98
N VAL A 186 7.79 -10.66 1.72
CA VAL A 186 7.60 -10.34 3.15
C VAL A 186 8.81 -10.80 3.98
N ALA A 187 9.31 -12.01 3.75
CA ALA A 187 10.47 -12.51 4.47
C ALA A 187 11.73 -11.69 4.20
N SER A 188 12.00 -11.32 2.95
CA SER A 188 13.16 -10.51 2.58
C SER A 188 13.08 -9.08 3.14
N SER A 189 11.89 -8.48 3.16
CA SER A 189 11.64 -7.21 3.84
C SER A 189 12.03 -7.27 5.32
N ARG A 190 11.58 -8.30 6.04
CA ARG A 190 11.91 -8.51 7.47
C ARG A 190 13.42 -8.66 7.70
N ILE A 191 14.11 -9.42 6.84
CA ILE A 191 15.56 -9.60 6.92
C ILE A 191 16.29 -8.27 6.69
N LEU A 192 15.86 -7.50 5.69
CA LEU A 192 16.44 -6.18 5.38
C LEU A 192 16.27 -5.21 6.55
N VAL A 193 15.06 -5.11 7.09
CA VAL A 193 14.74 -4.23 8.23
C VAL A 193 15.56 -4.64 9.46
N TRP A 194 15.63 -5.94 9.77
CA TRP A 194 16.46 -6.41 10.87
C TRP A 194 17.93 -5.97 10.72
N GLY A 195 18.51 -6.16 9.52
CA GLY A 195 19.88 -5.72 9.26
C GLY A 195 20.07 -4.21 9.40
N ALA A 196 19.10 -3.41 8.96
CA ALA A 196 19.14 -1.95 9.07
C ALA A 196 19.04 -1.48 10.54
N VAL A 197 18.16 -2.11 11.33
CA VAL A 197 18.01 -1.83 12.78
C VAL A 197 19.29 -2.15 13.54
N GLU A 198 19.87 -3.33 13.32
CA GLU A 198 21.14 -3.73 13.97
C GLU A 198 22.28 -2.73 13.67
N ILE A 199 22.38 -2.28 12.41
CA ILE A 199 23.39 -1.28 12.03
C ILE A 199 23.12 0.05 12.74
N ALA A 200 21.87 0.51 12.76
CA ALA A 200 21.48 1.76 13.41
C ALA A 200 21.78 1.75 14.91
N GLN A 201 21.51 0.63 15.59
CA GLN A 201 21.82 0.44 17.02
C GLN A 201 23.34 0.47 17.28
N ILE A 202 24.15 -0.14 16.40
CA ILE A 202 25.63 -0.08 16.51
C ILE A 202 26.14 1.36 16.40
N PHE A 203 25.48 2.21 15.61
CA PHE A 203 25.79 3.65 15.51
C PHE A 203 25.19 4.50 16.64
N GLY A 204 24.52 3.87 17.62
CA GLY A 204 23.95 4.55 18.78
C GLY A 204 22.69 5.37 18.47
N ILE A 205 21.99 5.06 17.38
CA ILE A 205 20.70 5.66 17.05
C ILE A 205 19.66 5.13 18.05
N SER A 206 18.87 6.02 18.65
CA SER A 206 17.86 5.63 19.63
C SER A 206 16.77 4.75 19.03
N ASP A 207 16.22 3.83 19.83
CA ASP A 207 15.14 2.92 19.41
C ASP A 207 13.89 3.68 18.93
N MET A 208 13.64 4.87 19.50
CA MET A 208 12.56 5.74 19.07
C MET A 208 12.76 6.23 17.62
N ILE A 209 13.96 6.70 17.27
CA ILE A 209 14.27 7.14 15.90
C ILE A 209 14.22 5.95 14.94
N ILE A 210 14.74 4.79 15.36
CA ILE A 210 14.66 3.54 14.58
C ILE A 210 13.21 3.16 14.30
N GLY A 211 12.33 3.21 15.31
CA GLY A 211 10.91 2.92 15.19
C GLY A 211 10.20 3.86 14.22
N LEU A 212 10.40 5.18 14.38
CA LEU A 212 9.76 6.20 13.56
C LEU A 212 10.24 6.24 12.10
N THR A 213 11.42 5.69 11.81
CA THR A 213 12.03 5.75 10.47
C THR A 213 12.17 4.38 9.84
N ILE A 214 13.08 3.55 10.34
CA ILE A 214 13.47 2.29 9.71
C ILE A 214 12.34 1.27 9.75
N ILE A 215 11.66 1.13 10.89
CA ILE A 215 10.58 0.16 11.04
C ILE A 215 9.33 0.64 10.28
N ALA A 216 8.99 1.93 10.40
CA ALA A 216 7.83 2.50 9.71
C ALA A 216 7.94 2.39 8.18
N VAL A 217 9.11 2.68 7.61
CA VAL A 217 9.36 2.47 6.17
C VAL A 217 9.44 0.99 5.84
N GLY A 218 9.99 0.19 6.74
CA GLY A 218 10.27 -1.22 6.56
C GLY A 218 9.01 -2.08 6.36
N THR A 219 7.91 -1.76 7.02
CA THR A 219 6.63 -2.46 6.81
C THR A 219 6.05 -2.21 5.42
N SER A 220 6.31 -1.03 4.84
CA SER A 220 5.86 -0.66 3.49
C SER A 220 6.85 -1.04 2.37
N LEU A 221 7.95 -1.76 2.67
CA LEU A 221 8.91 -2.21 1.65
C LEU A 221 8.31 -3.22 0.64
N PRO A 222 7.44 -4.16 1.04
CA PRO A 222 6.75 -5.04 0.09
C PRO A 222 5.92 -4.26 -0.93
N GLU A 223 5.16 -3.26 -0.47
CA GLU A 223 4.37 -2.37 -1.32
C GLU A 223 5.27 -1.56 -2.27
N LEU A 224 6.34 -0.98 -1.74
CA LEU A 224 7.29 -0.19 -2.52
C LEU A 224 7.94 -1.04 -3.61
N ALA A 225 8.49 -2.19 -3.24
CA ALA A 225 9.18 -3.07 -4.17
C ALA A 225 8.24 -3.57 -5.27
N SER A 226 7.03 -4.03 -4.91
CA SER A 226 6.03 -4.51 -5.88
C SER A 226 5.56 -3.39 -6.81
N SER A 227 5.28 -2.17 -6.30
CA SER A 227 4.85 -1.04 -7.12
C SER A 227 5.94 -0.57 -8.09
N VAL A 228 7.20 -0.46 -7.64
CA VAL A 228 8.33 -0.09 -8.49
C VAL A 228 8.55 -1.12 -9.60
N ILE A 229 8.52 -2.42 -9.27
CA ILE A 229 8.72 -3.49 -10.26
C ILE A 229 7.55 -3.53 -11.24
N ALA A 230 6.30 -3.41 -10.78
CA ALA A 230 5.12 -3.35 -11.65
C ALA A 230 5.23 -2.19 -12.65
N ALA A 231 5.51 -0.98 -12.18
CA ALA A 231 5.67 0.19 -13.05
C ALA A 231 6.83 0.04 -14.05
N ARG A 232 7.96 -0.56 -13.65
CA ARG A 232 9.08 -0.85 -14.55
C ARG A 232 8.76 -1.90 -15.62
N LYS A 233 7.85 -2.82 -15.33
CA LYS A 233 7.35 -3.82 -16.29
C LYS A 233 6.24 -3.27 -17.20
N GLY A 234 5.81 -2.03 -17.02
CA GLY A 234 4.69 -1.44 -17.74
C GLY A 234 3.32 -1.81 -17.17
N GLU A 235 3.28 -2.56 -16.05
CA GLU A 235 2.05 -2.95 -15.35
C GLU A 235 1.59 -1.81 -14.42
N HIS A 236 1.30 -0.63 -15.01
CA HIS A 236 0.97 0.59 -14.26
C HIS A 236 -0.29 0.44 -13.42
N ASP A 237 -1.28 -0.30 -13.92
CA ASP A 237 -2.53 -0.58 -13.19
C ASP A 237 -2.30 -1.45 -11.96
N ILE A 238 -1.36 -2.43 -12.02
CA ILE A 238 -0.98 -3.22 -10.85
C ILE A 238 -0.30 -2.34 -9.82
N ALA A 239 0.59 -1.42 -10.25
CA ALA A 239 1.26 -0.51 -9.34
C ALA A 239 0.27 0.44 -8.63
N LEU A 240 -0.65 1.06 -9.37
CA LEU A 240 -1.71 1.90 -8.81
C LEU A 240 -2.66 1.10 -7.95
N GLY A 241 -3.10 -0.07 -8.44
CA GLY A 241 -3.99 -0.96 -7.71
C GLY A 241 -3.41 -1.40 -6.38
N ASN A 242 -2.11 -1.72 -6.32
CA ASN A 242 -1.42 -2.03 -5.08
C ASN A 242 -1.57 -0.89 -4.06
N VAL A 243 -1.22 0.34 -4.43
CA VAL A 243 -1.29 1.50 -3.53
C VAL A 243 -2.72 1.82 -3.10
N LEU A 244 -3.67 1.88 -4.05
CA LEU A 244 -5.06 2.17 -3.74
C LEU A 244 -5.71 1.06 -2.90
N GLY A 245 -5.39 -0.20 -3.23
CA GLY A 245 -5.84 -1.36 -2.47
C GLY A 245 -5.29 -1.36 -1.05
N SER A 246 -3.98 -1.16 -0.86
CA SER A 246 -3.36 -1.09 0.45
C SER A 246 -3.97 0.03 1.31
N ASN A 247 -4.25 1.21 0.73
CA ASN A 247 -4.94 2.29 1.46
C ASN A 247 -6.35 1.89 1.89
N LEU A 248 -7.06 1.15 1.06
CA LEU A 248 -8.38 0.63 1.37
C LEU A 248 -8.31 -0.43 2.49
N PHE A 249 -7.37 -1.37 2.41
CA PHE A 249 -7.14 -2.37 3.45
C PHE A 249 -6.77 -1.73 4.78
N ASN A 250 -5.85 -0.77 4.77
CA ASN A 250 -5.42 -0.07 5.97
C ASN A 250 -6.58 0.69 6.62
N THR A 251 -7.33 1.46 5.84
CA THR A 251 -8.44 2.27 6.36
C THR A 251 -9.59 1.41 6.90
N LEU A 252 -9.94 0.34 6.22
CA LEU A 252 -11.13 -0.45 6.54
C LEU A 252 -10.82 -1.69 7.38
N ALA A 253 -9.87 -2.52 6.91
CA ALA A 253 -9.57 -3.79 7.57
C ALA A 253 -8.66 -3.60 8.78
N VAL A 254 -7.53 -2.89 8.64
CA VAL A 254 -6.58 -2.72 9.75
C VAL A 254 -7.22 -1.96 10.91
N VAL A 255 -7.84 -0.79 10.65
CA VAL A 255 -8.51 0.00 11.69
C VAL A 255 -9.74 -0.75 12.24
N GLY A 256 -10.53 -1.37 11.37
CA GLY A 256 -11.70 -2.14 11.78
C GLY A 256 -11.36 -3.35 12.65
N ILE A 257 -10.30 -4.10 12.33
CA ILE A 257 -9.82 -5.22 13.16
C ILE A 257 -9.36 -4.68 14.53
N ALA A 258 -8.51 -3.66 14.56
CA ALA A 258 -7.96 -3.11 15.79
C ALA A 258 -9.07 -2.59 16.73
N GLY A 259 -10.01 -1.77 16.22
CA GLY A 259 -11.12 -1.24 17.00
C GLY A 259 -12.13 -2.30 17.46
N SER A 260 -12.29 -3.39 16.69
CA SER A 260 -13.14 -4.51 17.11
C SER A 260 -12.55 -5.30 18.29
N ILE A 261 -11.22 -5.44 18.31
CA ILE A 261 -10.47 -6.10 19.40
C ILE A 261 -10.48 -5.19 20.64
N HIS A 262 -10.02 -3.98 20.49
CA HIS A 262 -9.86 -3.02 21.58
C HIS A 262 -10.33 -1.61 21.15
N PRO A 263 -11.55 -1.18 21.54
CA PRO A 263 -12.00 0.20 21.35
C PRO A 263 -11.09 1.17 22.11
N PHE A 264 -10.81 2.36 21.55
CA PHE A 264 -9.84 3.27 22.13
C PHE A 264 -10.11 4.74 21.78
N SER A 265 -9.54 5.63 22.59
CA SER A 265 -9.53 7.06 22.30
C SER A 265 -8.45 7.40 21.28
N VAL A 266 -8.77 8.31 20.38
CA VAL A 266 -7.89 8.80 19.31
C VAL A 266 -7.26 10.10 19.74
N GLU A 267 -5.96 10.24 19.55
CA GLU A 267 -5.25 11.49 19.82
C GLU A 267 -5.75 12.61 18.88
N PRO A 268 -5.98 13.84 19.38
CA PRO A 268 -6.42 14.97 18.56
C PRO A 268 -5.50 15.26 17.37
N GLU A 269 -4.19 15.00 17.52
CA GLU A 269 -3.17 15.16 16.49
C GLU A 269 -3.40 14.21 15.31
N THR A 270 -3.87 13.00 15.57
CA THR A 270 -4.25 12.05 14.52
C THR A 270 -5.31 12.63 13.60
N LEU A 271 -6.32 13.30 14.16
CA LEU A 271 -7.39 13.92 13.37
C LEU A 271 -6.88 15.16 12.64
N SER A 272 -6.22 16.09 13.35
CA SER A 272 -5.86 17.41 12.82
C SER A 272 -4.62 17.40 11.94
N ARG A 273 -3.68 16.49 12.16
CA ARG A 273 -2.43 16.36 11.41
C ARG A 273 -2.49 15.21 10.41
N ASP A 274 -2.67 13.98 10.90
CA ASP A 274 -2.44 12.79 10.07
C ASP A 274 -3.57 12.58 9.05
N MET A 275 -4.84 12.73 9.49
CA MET A 275 -5.98 12.65 8.58
C MET A 275 -6.01 13.82 7.58
N ALA A 276 -5.58 15.03 7.99
CA ALA A 276 -5.48 16.15 7.07
C ALA A 276 -4.43 15.90 5.96
N VAL A 277 -3.25 15.40 6.32
CA VAL A 277 -2.20 15.04 5.34
C VAL A 277 -2.65 13.89 4.45
N MET A 278 -3.22 12.83 5.01
CA MET A 278 -3.75 11.69 4.25
C MET A 278 -4.85 12.12 3.27
N GLY A 279 -5.79 12.96 3.72
CA GLY A 279 -6.85 13.51 2.89
C GLY A 279 -6.32 14.41 1.77
N ALA A 280 -5.38 15.30 2.09
CA ALA A 280 -4.73 16.17 1.09
C ALA A 280 -3.98 15.37 0.04
N LEU A 281 -3.21 14.34 0.45
CA LEU A 281 -2.53 13.44 -0.49
C LEU A 281 -3.53 12.66 -1.35
N THR A 282 -4.61 12.12 -0.78
CA THR A 282 -5.66 11.42 -1.52
C THR A 282 -6.31 12.34 -2.56
N LEU A 283 -6.68 13.56 -2.17
CA LEU A 283 -7.28 14.55 -3.08
C LEU A 283 -6.30 15.02 -4.15
N SER A 284 -5.00 15.12 -3.84
CA SER A 284 -3.98 15.51 -4.82
C SER A 284 -3.90 14.55 -6.01
N LEU A 285 -4.24 13.27 -5.83
CA LEU A 285 -4.22 12.28 -6.90
C LEU A 285 -5.21 12.59 -8.02
N PHE A 286 -6.32 13.30 -7.75
CA PHE A 286 -7.24 13.77 -8.80
C PHE A 286 -6.58 14.79 -9.71
N LEU A 287 -5.74 15.68 -9.16
CA LEU A 287 -5.03 16.70 -9.93
C LEU A 287 -3.83 16.10 -10.69
N ILE A 288 -3.05 15.29 -9.98
CA ILE A 288 -1.82 14.65 -10.49
C ILE A 288 -2.17 13.61 -11.57
N GLY A 289 -3.19 12.79 -11.34
CA GLY A 289 -3.62 11.75 -12.29
C GLY A 289 -4.39 12.29 -13.49
N TYR A 290 -4.77 13.58 -13.51
CA TYR A 290 -5.59 14.14 -14.58
C TYR A 290 -4.80 14.43 -15.84
N GLY A 291 -5.26 13.88 -16.97
CA GLY A 291 -4.68 14.15 -18.28
C GLY A 291 -5.18 15.46 -18.87
N PHE A 292 -4.37 16.54 -18.78
CA PHE A 292 -4.71 17.83 -19.35
C PHE A 292 -4.62 17.83 -20.90
N ARG A 293 -5.50 18.57 -21.55
CA ARG A 293 -5.50 18.79 -23.01
C ARG A 293 -5.63 17.50 -23.84
N GLY A 294 -6.44 16.55 -23.38
CA GLY A 294 -6.67 15.29 -24.11
C GLY A 294 -5.51 14.28 -24.06
N ARG A 295 -4.49 14.55 -23.25
CA ARG A 295 -3.42 13.57 -23.00
C ARG A 295 -3.87 12.54 -21.97
N GLN A 296 -3.31 11.33 -22.07
CA GLN A 296 -3.51 10.30 -21.04
C GLN A 296 -2.94 10.78 -19.70
N GLY A 297 -3.71 10.59 -18.62
CA GLY A 297 -3.27 10.90 -17.27
C GLY A 297 -2.00 10.12 -16.90
N ARG A 298 -1.09 10.75 -16.19
CA ARG A 298 0.11 10.09 -15.69
C ARG A 298 0.65 10.82 -14.48
N ILE A 299 1.20 10.09 -13.54
CA ILE A 299 2.03 10.64 -12.46
C ILE A 299 3.45 10.74 -13.02
N ASN A 300 3.91 11.94 -13.29
CA ASN A 300 5.24 12.18 -13.84
C ASN A 300 6.30 12.31 -12.71
N ARG A 301 7.59 12.42 -13.09
CA ARG A 301 8.69 12.51 -12.14
C ARG A 301 8.62 13.75 -11.23
N PHE A 302 8.15 14.89 -11.73
CA PHE A 302 8.03 16.11 -10.92
C PHE A 302 6.92 15.95 -9.86
N GLU A 303 5.80 15.38 -10.25
CA GLU A 303 4.70 15.06 -9.35
C GLU A 303 5.12 13.99 -8.33
N GLY A 304 5.88 12.97 -8.77
CA GLY A 304 6.49 11.99 -7.87
C GLY A 304 7.45 12.64 -6.86
N ALA A 305 8.28 13.58 -7.30
CA ALA A 305 9.16 14.35 -6.39
C ALA A 305 8.36 15.19 -5.39
N ALA A 306 7.25 15.82 -5.84
CA ALA A 306 6.39 16.61 -4.96
C ALA A 306 5.72 15.72 -3.89
N LEU A 307 5.19 14.54 -4.26
CA LEU A 307 4.63 13.57 -3.32
C LEU A 307 5.67 13.12 -2.28
N LEU A 308 6.86 12.79 -2.75
CA LEU A 308 7.96 12.37 -1.86
C LEU A 308 8.38 13.51 -0.92
N LEU A 309 8.42 14.75 -1.40
CA LEU A 309 8.73 15.91 -0.56
C LEU A 309 7.68 16.10 0.54
N VAL A 310 6.40 15.97 0.23
CA VAL A 310 5.32 16.04 1.23
C VAL A 310 5.51 14.96 2.30
N TYR A 311 5.85 13.74 1.90
CA TYR A 311 6.13 12.64 2.84
C TYR A 311 7.34 12.95 3.74
N VAL A 312 8.43 13.45 3.18
CA VAL A 312 9.63 13.81 3.95
C VAL A 312 9.34 14.93 4.94
N VAL A 313 8.64 15.98 4.51
CA VAL A 313 8.24 17.11 5.36
C VAL A 313 7.31 16.65 6.49
N TYR A 314 6.34 15.81 6.18
CA TYR A 314 5.46 15.21 7.20
C TYR A 314 6.23 14.43 8.26
N ASN A 315 7.16 13.56 7.84
CA ASN A 315 7.96 12.79 8.80
C ASN A 315 8.91 13.68 9.60
N ALA A 316 9.53 14.69 8.99
CA ALA A 316 10.35 15.67 9.71
C ALA A 316 9.52 16.42 10.76
N TRP A 317 8.30 16.81 10.43
CA TRP A 317 7.38 17.43 11.39
C TRP A 317 6.99 16.45 12.52
N LEU A 318 6.63 15.20 12.20
CA LEU A 318 6.31 14.17 13.18
C LEU A 318 7.47 13.95 14.16
N ILE A 319 8.69 13.78 13.65
CA ILE A 319 9.89 13.59 14.48
C ILE A 319 10.15 14.84 15.36
N SER A 320 10.00 16.04 14.82
CA SER A 320 10.20 17.28 15.59
C SER A 320 9.20 17.41 16.75
N THR A 321 7.93 17.03 16.56
CA THR A 321 6.92 17.07 17.64
C THR A 321 7.26 16.08 18.76
N VAL A 322 7.77 14.88 18.43
CA VAL A 322 8.17 13.88 19.42
C VAL A 322 9.44 14.31 20.19
N LEU A 323 10.39 14.98 19.52
CA LEU A 323 11.63 15.44 20.18
C LEU A 323 11.44 16.68 21.06
N THR A 324 10.34 17.41 20.87
CA THR A 324 10.01 18.62 21.66
C THR A 324 8.98 18.38 22.77
N ALA A 325 8.33 17.22 22.81
CA ALA A 325 7.44 16.77 23.86
C ALA A 325 8.20 16.08 24.99
#